data_9c7f8bf70ec19c3a78fc2485cb98cc4e
#
_entry.id   9c7f8bf70ec19c3a78fc2485cb98cc4e
#
_cell.length_a   1.000
_cell.length_b   1.000
_cell.length_c   1.000
_cell.angle_alpha   90.00
_cell.angle_beta   90.00
_cell.angle_gamma   90.00
#
_symmetry.space_group_name_H-M   'P 1'
#
loop_
_entity.id
_entity.type
_entity.pdbx_description
1 polymer ?
#
loop_
_entity_poly.entity_id
_entity_poly.type
_entity_poly.pdbx_seq_one_letter_code
_entity_poly.pdbx_strand_id
1 'polypeptide(L)'
;GSCGMFERFMEQNDGKVVATLWCGDGTFKADPELNAKKFAAMAKKFGPDVVICGPCFNYGNYGLMAAKTAMTINEHTDIPAFAIMSKECEEAISEYKDKVTILQMPKKGGIGLNEALSEMCVFAKMLVDKQDTTDFIAQHAYK
;
A
#
# COMPACT_ATOMS: atom_id res chain seq x y z
N GLY A 1 10.34 -11.41 -11.77
CA GLY A 1 10.17 -10.84 -10.43
C GLY A 1 8.75 -10.40 -10.16
N SER A 2 8.51 -9.90 -8.95
CA SER A 2 7.18 -9.45 -8.50
C SER A 2 6.57 -8.35 -9.36
N CYS A 3 7.39 -7.51 -9.99
CA CYS A 3 6.91 -6.43 -10.86
C CYS A 3 6.13 -6.94 -12.08
N GLY A 4 6.62 -7.98 -12.76
CA GLY A 4 5.92 -8.53 -13.93
C GLY A 4 4.58 -9.16 -13.59
N MET A 5 4.49 -9.82 -12.43
CA MET A 5 3.25 -10.40 -11.93
C MET A 5 2.25 -9.31 -11.55
N PHE A 6 2.75 -8.25 -10.95
CA PHE A 6 1.98 -7.09 -10.56
C PHE A 6 1.36 -6.35 -11.75
N GLU A 7 2.16 -6.12 -12.80
CA GLU A 7 1.68 -5.47 -14.03
C GLU A 7 0.50 -6.21 -14.65
N ARG A 8 0.55 -7.54 -14.68
CA ARG A 8 -0.53 -8.35 -15.22
C ARG A 8 -1.84 -8.16 -14.46
N PHE A 9 -1.78 -8.13 -13.13
CA PHE A 9 -2.98 -7.90 -12.31
C PHE A 9 -3.50 -6.47 -12.46
N MET A 10 -2.61 -5.50 -12.61
CA MET A 10 -2.99 -4.11 -12.87
C MET A 10 -3.72 -3.98 -14.22
N GLU A 11 -3.20 -4.59 -15.28
CA GLU A 11 -3.84 -4.59 -16.60
C GLU A 11 -5.25 -5.19 -16.57
N GLN A 12 -5.45 -6.27 -15.80
CA GLN A 12 -6.76 -6.88 -15.62
C GLN A 12 -7.78 -5.95 -14.95
N ASN A 13 -7.30 -4.91 -14.29
CA ASN A 13 -8.12 -3.90 -13.61
C ASN A 13 -7.99 -2.51 -14.26
N ASP A 14 -7.64 -2.46 -15.54
CA ASP A 14 -7.50 -1.24 -16.34
C ASP A 14 -6.46 -0.26 -15.77
N GLY A 15 -5.46 -0.76 -15.08
CA GLY A 15 -4.42 0.04 -14.45
C GLY A 15 -3.07 -0.10 -15.12
N LYS A 16 -2.20 0.87 -14.86
CA LYS A 16 -0.78 0.77 -15.18
C LYS A 16 0.05 1.45 -14.10
N VAL A 17 1.25 0.97 -13.87
CA VAL A 17 2.20 1.59 -12.95
C VAL A 17 2.85 2.79 -13.65
N VAL A 18 2.63 4.00 -13.12
CA VAL A 18 3.22 5.23 -13.68
C VAL A 18 4.56 5.57 -13.02
N ALA A 19 4.78 5.14 -11.78
CA ALA A 19 6.04 5.35 -11.07
C ALA A 19 6.16 4.35 -9.93
N THR A 20 7.39 4.00 -9.58
CA THR A 20 7.72 3.24 -8.38
C THR A 20 8.71 4.05 -7.57
N LEU A 21 8.36 4.34 -6.32
CA LEU A 21 9.20 5.08 -5.40
C LEU A 21 9.69 4.14 -4.31
N TRP A 22 10.93 4.31 -3.88
CA TRP A 22 11.46 3.53 -2.78
C TRP A 22 12.42 4.37 -1.93
N CYS A 23 12.59 3.93 -0.70
CA CYS A 23 13.50 4.55 0.26
C CYS A 23 14.07 3.45 1.15
N GLY A 24 15.31 3.57 1.55
CA GLY A 24 15.87 2.65 2.55
C GLY A 24 15.16 2.85 3.89
N ASP A 25 14.96 1.76 4.61
CA ASP A 25 14.26 1.80 5.90
C ASP A 25 15.01 2.65 6.94
N GLY A 26 16.34 2.58 6.94
CA GLY A 26 17.18 3.42 7.81
C GLY A 26 17.05 4.91 7.50
N THR A 27 17.02 5.28 6.22
CA THR A 27 16.83 6.66 5.78
C THR A 27 15.44 7.15 6.18
N PHE A 28 14.41 6.35 5.97
CA PHE A 28 13.04 6.71 6.35
C PHE A 28 12.93 6.90 7.86
N LYS A 29 13.49 5.98 8.62
CA LYS A 29 13.42 5.97 10.09
C LYS A 29 14.15 7.16 10.73
N ALA A 30 15.14 7.72 10.06
CA ALA A 30 15.88 8.89 10.55
C ALA A 30 14.96 10.11 10.68
N ASP A 31 13.99 10.29 9.77
CA ASP A 31 12.97 11.35 9.87
C ASP A 31 11.69 10.87 9.15
N PRO A 32 10.85 10.08 9.83
CA PRO A 32 9.65 9.51 9.20
C PRO A 32 8.66 10.56 8.70
N GLU A 33 8.46 11.63 9.44
CA GLU A 33 7.54 12.70 9.06
C GLU A 33 7.98 13.39 7.75
N LEU A 34 9.25 13.78 7.68
CA LEU A 34 9.79 14.44 6.50
C LEU A 34 9.77 13.51 5.29
N ASN A 35 10.20 12.26 5.47
CA ASN A 35 10.28 11.31 4.36
C ASN A 35 8.90 10.90 3.85
N ALA A 36 7.92 10.76 4.73
CA ALA A 36 6.53 10.51 4.32
C ALA A 36 5.97 11.69 3.52
N LYS A 37 6.26 12.92 3.93
CA LYS A 37 5.86 14.14 3.19
C LYS A 37 6.56 14.24 1.83
N LYS A 38 7.81 13.80 1.72
CA LYS A 38 8.51 13.72 0.44
C LYS A 38 7.83 12.75 -0.52
N PHE A 39 7.41 11.58 -0.02
CA PHE A 39 6.62 10.64 -0.81
C PHE A 39 5.29 11.24 -1.26
N ALA A 40 4.60 11.95 -0.38
CA ALA A 40 3.35 12.63 -0.72
C ALA A 40 3.56 13.70 -1.81
N ALA A 41 4.63 14.49 -1.71
CA ALA A 41 4.98 15.49 -2.72
C ALA A 41 5.30 14.83 -4.08
N MET A 42 6.02 13.71 -4.08
CA MET A 42 6.31 12.96 -5.30
C MET A 42 5.04 12.36 -5.90
N ALA A 43 4.14 11.84 -5.07
CA ALA A 43 2.85 11.35 -5.54
C ALA A 43 2.07 12.46 -6.25
N LYS A 44 1.99 13.65 -5.67
CA LYS A 44 1.35 14.81 -6.32
C LYS A 44 2.00 15.15 -7.66
N LYS A 45 3.33 15.09 -7.73
CA LYS A 45 4.07 15.40 -8.95
C LYS A 45 3.76 14.42 -10.09
N PHE A 46 3.68 13.13 -9.79
CA PHE A 46 3.36 12.11 -10.78
C PHE A 46 1.87 12.04 -11.11
N GLY A 47 1.01 12.51 -10.22
CA GLY A 47 -0.45 12.58 -10.42
C GLY A 47 -1.12 11.22 -10.63
N PRO A 48 -0.80 10.17 -9.85
CA PRO A 48 -1.49 8.90 -10.00
C PRO A 48 -2.93 8.97 -9.51
N ASP A 49 -3.75 8.02 -9.91
CA ASP A 49 -5.13 7.91 -9.45
C ASP A 49 -5.24 7.22 -8.08
N VAL A 50 -4.23 6.44 -7.72
CA VAL A 50 -4.13 5.70 -6.46
C VAL A 50 -2.68 5.40 -6.14
N VAL A 51 -2.32 5.32 -4.86
CA VAL A 51 -0.99 4.92 -4.41
C VAL A 51 -1.10 3.65 -3.57
N ILE A 52 -0.30 2.66 -3.94
CA ILE A 52 -0.18 1.40 -3.20
C ILE A 52 1.15 1.40 -2.46
N CYS A 53 1.12 1.30 -1.14
CA CYS A 53 2.30 1.26 -0.29
C CYS A 53 2.58 -0.18 0.14
N GLY A 54 3.58 -0.79 -0.46
CA GLY A 54 3.93 -2.19 -0.30
C GLY A 54 4.08 -2.90 -1.65
N PRO A 55 4.04 -4.21 -1.70
CA PRO A 55 3.76 -5.16 -0.60
C PRO A 55 4.93 -5.29 0.38
N CYS A 56 4.62 -5.34 1.67
CA CYS A 56 5.61 -5.53 2.73
C CYS A 56 5.47 -6.94 3.31
N PHE A 57 6.54 -7.72 3.22
CA PHE A 57 6.53 -9.10 3.69
C PHE A 57 6.81 -9.18 5.19
N ASN A 58 8.01 -9.63 5.59
CA ASN A 58 8.31 -9.91 7.00
C ASN A 58 9.08 -8.78 7.70
N TYR A 59 9.30 -7.67 7.04
CA TYR A 59 10.18 -6.62 7.53
C TYR A 59 9.36 -5.49 8.15
N GLY A 60 9.31 -5.46 9.48
CA GLY A 60 8.48 -4.52 10.23
C GLY A 60 8.76 -3.05 9.92
N ASN A 61 10.02 -2.69 9.68
CA ASN A 61 10.39 -1.30 9.33
C ASN A 61 9.76 -0.88 8.01
N TYR A 62 9.71 -1.76 7.02
CA TYR A 62 9.04 -1.47 5.75
C TYR A 62 7.52 -1.37 5.93
N GLY A 63 6.94 -2.16 6.82
CA GLY A 63 5.52 -2.05 7.18
C GLY A 63 5.20 -0.69 7.78
N LEU A 64 6.00 -0.23 8.73
CA LEU A 64 5.85 1.10 9.34
C LEU A 64 5.97 2.22 8.31
N MET A 65 6.97 2.12 7.44
CA MET A 65 7.17 3.08 6.34
C MET A 65 5.96 3.11 5.41
N ALA A 66 5.46 1.96 4.98
CA ALA A 66 4.33 1.86 4.08
C ALA A 66 3.05 2.45 4.69
N ALA A 67 2.73 2.08 5.92
CA ALA A 67 1.54 2.57 6.60
C ALA A 67 1.60 4.08 6.87
N LYS A 68 2.73 4.58 7.35
CA LYS A 68 2.95 6.01 7.58
C LYS A 68 2.83 6.80 6.29
N THR A 69 3.42 6.31 5.20
CA THR A 69 3.37 6.96 3.89
C THR A 69 1.94 7.00 3.36
N ALA A 70 1.22 5.90 3.41
CA ALA A 70 -0.17 5.85 2.96
C ALA A 70 -1.05 6.83 3.74
N MET A 71 -0.92 6.86 5.06
CA MET A 71 -1.65 7.80 5.92
C MET A 71 -1.33 9.25 5.53
N THR A 72 -0.05 9.57 5.36
CA THR A 72 0.40 10.93 5.02
C THR A 72 -0.13 11.38 3.65
N ILE A 73 -0.13 10.50 2.65
CA ILE A 73 -0.70 10.80 1.34
C ILE A 73 -2.19 11.10 1.45
N ASN A 74 -2.94 10.31 2.21
CA ASN A 74 -4.37 10.56 2.43
C ASN A 74 -4.64 11.88 3.14
N GLU A 75 -3.78 12.28 4.08
CA GLU A 75 -3.93 13.53 4.83
C GLU A 75 -3.55 14.78 4.03
N HIS A 76 -2.56 14.68 3.17
CA HIS A 76 -1.96 15.84 2.48
C HIS A 76 -2.30 15.92 1.00
N THR A 77 -3.01 14.94 0.43
CA THR A 77 -3.41 14.94 -0.98
C THR A 77 -4.83 14.41 -1.13
N ASP A 78 -5.41 14.61 -2.30
CA ASP A 78 -6.70 14.01 -2.68
C ASP A 78 -6.53 12.62 -3.33
N ILE A 79 -5.30 12.11 -3.40
CA ILE A 79 -5.00 10.81 -3.99
C ILE A 79 -5.24 9.73 -2.93
N PRO A 80 -6.14 8.75 -3.19
CA PRO A 80 -6.33 7.67 -2.24
C PRO A 80 -5.09 6.79 -2.16
N ALA A 81 -4.70 6.41 -0.94
CA ALA A 81 -3.55 5.55 -0.68
C ALA A 81 -3.90 4.50 0.36
N PHE A 82 -3.31 3.33 0.23
CA PHE A 82 -3.45 2.25 1.19
C PHE A 82 -2.16 1.45 1.26
N ALA A 83 -2.03 0.65 2.32
CA ALA A 83 -0.89 -0.24 2.51
C ALA A 83 -1.32 -1.70 2.38
N ILE A 84 -0.35 -2.56 2.09
CA ILE A 84 -0.54 -4.01 2.08
C ILE A 84 0.70 -4.65 2.68
N MET A 85 0.51 -5.54 3.66
CA MET A 85 1.61 -6.18 4.37
C MET A 85 1.17 -7.50 4.99
N SER A 86 2.16 -8.33 5.31
CA SER A 86 1.91 -9.58 6.01
C SER A 86 1.71 -9.34 7.51
N LYS A 87 1.07 -10.29 8.19
CA LYS A 87 0.77 -10.20 9.62
C LYS A 87 2.01 -10.05 10.51
N GLU A 88 3.17 -10.42 10.01
CA GLU A 88 4.45 -10.27 10.73
C GLU A 88 4.85 -8.81 10.94
N CYS A 89 4.22 -7.87 10.22
CA CYS A 89 4.40 -6.44 10.44
C CYS A 89 3.50 -5.95 11.60
N GLU A 90 3.56 -6.62 12.73
CA GLU A 90 2.65 -6.43 13.88
C GLU A 90 2.60 -5.01 14.40
N GLU A 91 3.75 -4.36 14.53
CA GLU A 91 3.84 -3.00 15.05
C GLU A 91 3.11 -2.01 14.12
N ALA A 92 3.35 -2.11 12.81
CA ALA A 92 2.70 -1.26 11.82
C ALA A 92 1.19 -1.46 11.81
N ILE A 93 0.75 -2.72 11.85
CA ILE A 93 -0.67 -3.05 11.86
C ILE A 93 -1.33 -2.51 13.13
N SER A 94 -0.73 -2.75 14.28
CA SER A 94 -1.27 -2.30 15.57
C SER A 94 -1.42 -0.77 15.62
N GLU A 95 -0.43 -0.05 15.12
CA GLU A 95 -0.41 1.42 15.18
C GLU A 95 -1.33 2.07 14.14
N TYR A 96 -1.43 1.50 12.93
CA TYR A 96 -2.03 2.20 11.79
C TYR A 96 -3.33 1.62 11.25
N LYS A 97 -3.77 0.44 11.68
CA LYS A 97 -4.96 -0.21 11.13
C LYS A 97 -6.25 0.62 11.23
N ASP A 98 -6.34 1.47 12.23
CA ASP A 98 -7.49 2.36 12.44
C ASP A 98 -7.30 3.74 11.80
N LYS A 99 -6.15 3.99 11.21
CA LYS A 99 -5.78 5.28 10.58
C LYS A 99 -5.72 5.21 9.08
N VAL A 100 -5.44 4.03 8.53
CA VAL A 100 -5.31 3.79 7.10
C VAL A 100 -5.68 2.33 6.80
N THR A 101 -6.22 2.09 5.62
CA THR A 101 -6.50 0.71 5.19
C THR A 101 -5.21 -0.05 4.96
N ILE A 102 -5.06 -1.19 5.63
CA ILE A 102 -3.94 -2.10 5.46
C ILE A 102 -4.50 -3.45 5.02
N LEU A 103 -4.27 -3.82 3.76
CA LEU A 103 -4.72 -5.12 3.25
C LEU A 103 -3.83 -6.24 3.73
N GLN A 104 -4.44 -7.41 3.92
CA GLN A 104 -3.74 -8.62 4.35
C GLN A 104 -3.07 -9.30 3.17
N MET A 105 -1.89 -9.87 3.42
CA MET A 105 -1.18 -10.72 2.47
C MET A 105 -0.37 -11.77 3.21
N PRO A 106 -0.05 -12.92 2.57
CA PRO A 106 0.82 -13.90 3.20
C PRO A 106 2.26 -13.40 3.30
N LYS A 107 3.03 -14.00 4.22
CA LYS A 107 4.48 -13.78 4.31
C LYS A 107 5.19 -14.27 3.05
N LYS A 108 6.45 -13.86 2.89
CA LYS A 108 7.28 -14.33 1.78
C LYS A 108 7.31 -15.87 1.74
N GLY A 109 6.99 -16.41 0.58
CA GLY A 109 6.89 -17.87 0.39
C GLY A 109 5.60 -18.50 0.91
N GLY A 110 4.66 -17.69 1.42
CA GLY A 110 3.37 -18.19 1.87
C GLY A 110 2.42 -18.49 0.72
N ILE A 111 1.40 -19.31 1.01
CA ILE A 111 0.36 -19.66 0.05
C ILE A 111 -0.63 -18.48 -0.06
N GLY A 112 -1.12 -18.21 -1.27
CA GLY A 112 -2.14 -17.19 -1.50
C GLY A 112 -1.59 -15.81 -1.88
N LEU A 113 -0.31 -15.70 -2.23
CA LEU A 113 0.27 -14.43 -2.64
C LEU A 113 -0.37 -13.88 -3.91
N ASN A 114 -0.63 -14.73 -4.90
CA ASN A 114 -1.24 -14.30 -6.15
C ASN A 114 -2.65 -13.75 -5.94
N GLU A 115 -3.44 -14.39 -5.10
CA GLU A 115 -4.78 -13.93 -4.73
C GLU A 115 -4.70 -12.58 -4.01
N ALA A 116 -3.78 -12.43 -3.07
CA ALA A 116 -3.61 -11.17 -2.34
C ALA A 116 -3.20 -10.02 -3.27
N LEU A 117 -2.29 -10.26 -4.21
CA LEU A 117 -1.88 -9.23 -5.18
C LEU A 117 -3.01 -8.90 -6.16
N SER A 118 -3.80 -9.89 -6.57
CA SER A 118 -4.97 -9.66 -7.39
C SER A 118 -6.01 -8.81 -6.66
N GLU A 119 -6.30 -9.15 -5.42
CA GLU A 119 -7.24 -8.40 -4.57
C GLU A 119 -6.76 -6.96 -4.33
N MET A 120 -5.46 -6.76 -4.15
CA MET A 120 -4.87 -5.43 -4.03
C MET A 120 -5.16 -4.57 -5.26
N CYS A 121 -5.04 -5.12 -6.45
CA CYS A 121 -5.35 -4.41 -7.69
C CYS A 121 -6.85 -4.14 -7.85
N VAL A 122 -7.70 -5.07 -7.42
CA VAL A 122 -9.15 -4.87 -7.39
C VAL A 122 -9.49 -3.71 -6.45
N PHE A 123 -8.90 -3.68 -5.26
CA PHE A 123 -9.13 -2.61 -4.30
C PHE A 123 -8.68 -1.25 -4.85
N ALA A 124 -7.52 -1.19 -5.50
CA ALA A 124 -7.03 0.02 -6.14
C ALA A 124 -8.04 0.56 -7.16
N LYS A 125 -8.60 -0.32 -8.01
CA LYS A 125 -9.62 0.07 -8.98
C LYS A 125 -10.89 0.56 -8.29
N MET A 126 -11.33 -0.10 -7.23
CA MET A 126 -12.50 0.35 -6.46
C MET A 126 -12.32 1.77 -5.94
N LEU A 127 -11.13 2.10 -5.44
CA LEU A 127 -10.83 3.45 -4.96
C LEU A 127 -10.86 4.47 -6.10
N VAL A 128 -10.27 4.14 -7.24
CA VAL A 128 -10.27 5.03 -8.42
C VAL A 128 -11.70 5.28 -8.91
N ASP A 129 -12.52 4.25 -8.95
CA ASP A 129 -13.92 4.32 -9.39
C ASP A 129 -14.87 4.86 -8.31
N LYS A 130 -14.35 5.18 -7.13
CA LYS A 130 -15.12 5.71 -5.97
C LYS A 130 -16.28 4.80 -5.57
N GLN A 131 -16.04 3.48 -5.63
CA GLN A 131 -17.00 2.47 -5.20
C GLN A 131 -17.05 2.38 -3.67
N ASP A 132 -18.14 1.84 -3.14
CA ASP A 132 -18.23 1.50 -1.72
C ASP A 132 -17.30 0.33 -1.41
N THR A 133 -16.32 0.55 -0.55
CA THR A 133 -15.30 -0.43 -0.19
C THR A 133 -15.55 -1.11 1.15
N THR A 134 -16.68 -0.86 1.79
CA THR A 134 -16.96 -1.34 3.16
C THR A 134 -16.84 -2.86 3.27
N ASP A 135 -17.49 -3.61 2.39
CA ASP A 135 -17.45 -5.08 2.43
C ASP A 135 -16.07 -5.62 2.09
N PHE A 136 -15.39 -5.01 1.13
CA PHE A 136 -14.04 -5.43 0.76
C PHE A 136 -13.07 -5.24 1.93
N ILE A 137 -13.12 -4.10 2.58
CA ILE A 137 -12.27 -3.80 3.75
C ILE A 137 -12.58 -4.78 4.89
N ALA A 138 -13.87 -5.08 5.13
CA ALA A 138 -14.27 -6.04 6.16
C ALA A 138 -13.69 -7.43 5.93
N GLN A 139 -13.53 -7.85 4.68
CA GLN A 139 -13.02 -9.17 4.31
C GLN A 139 -11.50 -9.23 4.21
N HIS A 140 -10.84 -8.17 3.76
CA HIS A 140 -9.44 -8.23 3.32
C HIS A 140 -8.47 -7.34 4.11
N ALA A 141 -8.95 -6.41 4.90
CA ALA A 141 -8.09 -5.53 5.69
C ALA A 141 -7.91 -6.03 7.13
N TYR A 142 -6.83 -5.61 7.76
CA TYR A 142 -6.64 -5.84 9.20
C TYR A 142 -7.63 -4.99 10.01
N LYS A 143 -8.16 -5.61 11.07
CA LYS A 143 -9.12 -4.97 12.00
C LYS A 143 -8.51 -4.72 13.35
#